data_a6ddc8f5385947688060ee2684b969a1
#
_entry.id   a6ddc8f5385947688060ee2684b969a1
#
_cell.length_a   1.000
_cell.length_b   1.000
_cell.length_c   1.000
_cell.angle_alpha   90.00
_cell.angle_beta   90.00
_cell.angle_gamma   90.00
#
_symmetry.space_group_name_H-M   'P 1'
#
loop_
_entity.id
_entity.type
_entity.pdbx_description
1 polymer ?
#
loop_
_entity_poly.entity_id
_entity_poly.type
_entity_poly.pdbx_seq_one_letter_code
_entity_poly.pdbx_strand_id
1 'polypeptide(L)'
;SSGTFLTRRGMEFYEKAQELVKGFDVFQNQYANPEEEKDEFSIASQHYDFLPPTITAFSERYPDYKNFRIFESTTVQILDEVAQGHSEIGIIYLNNQNQKGIMQRVEKLGLEVIELIPFHTHIYLREGHPLAEKEELVMEDLADLPTVRFTQEKDEYLYYSENFVDTSASSQMFNVTDRATLNGILERT
;
A
#
# COMPACT_ATOMS: atom_id res chain seq x y z
N SER A 1 4.59 -36.71 -11.61
CA SER A 1 5.93 -36.12 -11.75
C SER A 1 6.29 -35.44 -10.44
N SER A 2 7.33 -35.95 -9.79
CA SER A 2 7.88 -35.30 -8.58
C SER A 2 8.59 -34.00 -9.00
N GLY A 3 8.11 -32.85 -8.55
CA GLY A 3 8.76 -31.58 -8.76
C GLY A 3 10.13 -31.52 -8.09
N THR A 4 11.00 -30.63 -8.55
CA THR A 4 12.30 -30.36 -7.92
C THR A 4 12.09 -29.30 -6.83
N PHE A 5 12.59 -29.55 -5.62
CA PHE A 5 12.51 -28.64 -4.49
C PHE A 5 13.91 -28.23 -4.04
N LEU A 6 14.04 -26.99 -3.57
CA LEU A 6 15.28 -26.51 -2.97
C LEU A 6 15.50 -27.18 -1.60
N THR A 7 16.76 -27.54 -1.31
CA THR A 7 17.15 -27.92 0.05
C THR A 7 17.11 -26.68 0.95
N ARG A 8 17.14 -26.86 2.28
CA ARG A 8 17.22 -25.73 3.23
C ARG A 8 18.37 -24.76 2.90
N ARG A 9 19.55 -25.29 2.63
CA ARG A 9 20.70 -24.47 2.23
C ARG A 9 20.53 -23.85 0.85
N GLY A 10 19.79 -24.52 -0.05
CA GLY A 10 19.42 -23.97 -1.36
C GLY A 10 18.46 -22.80 -1.23
N MET A 11 17.53 -22.83 -0.27
CA MET A 11 16.63 -21.72 0.00
C MET A 11 17.39 -20.50 0.57
N GLU A 12 18.24 -20.73 1.57
CA GLU A 12 19.10 -19.67 2.13
C GLU A 12 19.99 -19.01 1.06
N PHE A 13 20.55 -19.82 0.16
CA PHE A 13 21.32 -19.32 -0.97
C PHE A 13 20.46 -18.51 -1.95
N TYR A 14 19.27 -19.01 -2.26
CA TYR A 14 18.34 -18.34 -3.18
C TYR A 14 17.93 -16.96 -2.67
N GLU A 15 17.57 -16.85 -1.39
CA GLU A 15 17.24 -15.57 -0.75
C GLU A 15 18.39 -14.56 -0.85
N LYS A 16 19.62 -15.00 -0.54
CA LYS A 16 20.81 -14.14 -0.65
C LYS A 16 21.16 -13.77 -2.10
N ALA A 17 20.97 -14.69 -3.04
CA ALA A 17 21.17 -14.41 -4.45
C ALA A 17 20.13 -13.39 -4.97
N GLN A 18 18.87 -13.47 -4.53
CA GLN A 18 17.86 -12.48 -4.88
C GLN A 18 18.22 -11.07 -4.35
N GLU A 19 18.73 -10.97 -3.10
CA GLU A 19 19.21 -9.68 -2.56
C GLU A 19 20.32 -9.07 -3.42
N LEU A 20 21.27 -9.90 -3.86
CA LEU A 20 22.39 -9.45 -4.72
C LEU A 20 21.92 -9.01 -6.12
N VAL A 21 21.02 -9.77 -6.74
CA VAL A 21 20.46 -9.41 -8.06
C VAL A 21 19.69 -8.10 -7.96
N LYS A 22 18.84 -7.94 -6.96
CA LYS A 22 18.10 -6.69 -6.73
C LYS A 22 19.06 -5.50 -6.51
N GLY A 23 20.11 -5.68 -5.71
CA GLY A 23 21.12 -4.64 -5.50
C GLY A 23 21.87 -4.28 -6.79
N PHE A 24 22.13 -5.25 -7.66
CA PHE A 24 22.74 -5.02 -8.96
C PHE A 24 21.79 -4.28 -9.91
N ASP A 25 20.51 -4.63 -9.94
CA ASP A 25 19.50 -3.94 -10.74
C ASP A 25 19.38 -2.46 -10.32
N VAL A 26 19.36 -2.18 -9.03
CA VAL A 26 19.38 -0.80 -8.49
C VAL A 26 20.63 -0.05 -8.95
N PHE A 27 21.80 -0.70 -8.83
CA PHE A 27 23.05 -0.11 -9.29
C PHE A 27 23.05 0.18 -10.81
N GLN A 28 22.56 -0.77 -11.62
CA GLN A 28 22.43 -0.56 -13.06
C GLN A 28 21.49 0.61 -13.36
N ASN A 29 20.31 0.66 -12.75
CA ASN A 29 19.33 1.73 -12.99
C ASN A 29 19.88 3.11 -12.59
N GLN A 30 20.73 3.19 -11.57
CA GLN A 30 21.30 4.45 -11.11
C GLN A 30 22.53 4.90 -11.90
N TYR A 31 23.33 3.96 -12.42
CA TYR A 31 24.68 4.28 -12.89
C TYR A 31 25.03 3.81 -14.30
N ALA A 32 24.30 2.87 -14.90
CA ALA A 32 24.65 2.34 -16.21
C ALA A 32 24.25 3.28 -17.38
N ASN A 33 23.23 4.11 -17.19
CA ASN A 33 22.75 5.09 -18.17
C ASN A 33 22.56 6.47 -17.52
N PRO A 34 23.62 7.18 -17.14
CA PRO A 34 23.50 8.50 -16.54
C PRO A 34 22.96 9.60 -17.49
N GLU A 35 22.87 9.31 -18.80
CA GLU A 35 22.38 10.25 -19.82
C GLU A 35 20.95 9.96 -20.28
N GLU A 36 20.34 8.84 -19.92
CA GLU A 36 18.89 8.68 -20.02
C GLU A 36 18.27 9.46 -18.87
N GLU A 37 17.86 10.71 -19.15
CA GLU A 37 16.93 11.44 -18.31
C GLU A 37 15.82 10.46 -17.94
N LYS A 38 15.57 10.27 -16.64
CA LYS A 38 14.48 9.42 -16.16
C LYS A 38 13.17 10.01 -16.66
N ASP A 39 12.74 9.56 -17.84
CA ASP A 39 11.42 9.90 -18.39
C ASP A 39 10.27 9.31 -17.55
N GLU A 40 10.60 8.56 -16.50
CA GLU A 40 9.66 7.86 -15.64
C GLU A 40 9.65 8.47 -14.23
N PHE A 41 8.45 8.67 -13.69
CA PHE A 41 8.20 8.98 -12.29
C PHE A 41 7.40 7.87 -11.64
N SER A 42 7.89 7.31 -10.53
CA SER A 42 7.31 6.14 -9.91
C SER A 42 6.89 6.38 -8.46
N ILE A 43 5.66 5.96 -8.13
CA ILE A 43 5.08 6.04 -6.80
C ILE A 43 4.57 4.67 -6.37
N ALA A 44 4.92 4.26 -5.16
CA ALA A 44 4.28 3.15 -4.46
C ALA A 44 3.32 3.68 -3.39
N SER A 45 2.09 3.19 -3.33
CA SER A 45 1.10 3.66 -2.36
C SER A 45 0.10 2.57 -1.99
N GLN A 46 -0.71 2.84 -0.98
CA GLN A 46 -1.97 2.14 -0.80
C GLN A 46 -3.09 2.83 -1.61
N HIS A 47 -4.34 2.41 -1.37
CA HIS A 47 -5.52 2.86 -2.11
C HIS A 47 -6.01 4.24 -1.64
N TYR A 48 -5.34 5.30 -2.06
CA TYR A 48 -5.72 6.68 -1.67
C TYR A 48 -6.44 7.43 -2.79
N ASP A 49 -7.64 7.95 -2.51
CA ASP A 49 -8.45 8.69 -3.48
C ASP A 49 -7.84 10.02 -3.92
N PHE A 50 -6.96 10.60 -3.13
CA PHE A 50 -6.26 11.84 -3.50
C PHE A 50 -5.14 11.61 -4.53
N LEU A 51 -4.66 10.39 -4.69
CA LEU A 51 -3.49 10.10 -5.53
C LEU A 51 -3.75 10.32 -7.03
N PRO A 52 -4.83 9.79 -7.65
CA PRO A 52 -5.07 9.99 -9.07
C PRO A 52 -5.13 11.47 -9.48
N PRO A 53 -5.91 12.35 -8.83
CA PRO A 53 -5.92 13.77 -9.18
C PRO A 53 -4.56 14.45 -8.94
N THR A 54 -3.81 14.04 -7.91
CA THR A 54 -2.49 14.58 -7.61
C THR A 54 -1.49 14.22 -8.72
N ILE A 55 -1.46 12.97 -9.17
CA ILE A 55 -0.58 12.52 -10.26
C ILE A 55 -0.93 13.21 -11.57
N THR A 56 -2.23 13.37 -11.87
CA THR A 56 -2.67 14.10 -13.05
C THR A 56 -2.18 15.54 -13.04
N ALA A 57 -2.35 16.26 -11.93
CA ALA A 57 -1.84 17.62 -11.78
C ALA A 57 -0.30 17.69 -11.85
N PHE A 58 0.38 16.68 -11.31
CA PHE A 58 1.84 16.58 -11.40
C PHE A 58 2.29 16.39 -12.85
N SER A 59 1.64 15.50 -13.61
CA SER A 59 1.98 15.26 -15.01
C SER A 59 1.80 16.49 -15.90
N GLU A 60 0.78 17.31 -15.62
CA GLU A 60 0.57 18.58 -16.31
C GLU A 60 1.67 19.61 -16.00
N ARG A 61 2.15 19.63 -14.75
CA ARG A 61 3.18 20.57 -14.30
C ARG A 61 4.58 20.19 -14.74
N TYR A 62 4.85 18.89 -14.93
CA TYR A 62 6.17 18.34 -15.28
C TYR A 62 6.07 17.48 -16.54
N PRO A 63 5.90 18.10 -17.72
CA PRO A 63 5.66 17.41 -18.99
C PRO A 63 6.87 16.63 -19.51
N ASP A 64 8.03 16.80 -18.90
CA ASP A 64 9.26 16.06 -19.24
C ASP A 64 9.17 14.59 -18.81
N TYR A 65 8.41 14.29 -17.75
CA TYR A 65 8.09 12.90 -17.40
C TYR A 65 7.07 12.34 -18.39
N LYS A 66 7.42 11.29 -19.10
CA LYS A 66 6.58 10.64 -20.12
C LYS A 66 5.91 9.37 -19.64
N ASN A 67 6.45 8.79 -18.55
CA ASN A 67 5.95 7.55 -17.97
C ASN A 67 5.68 7.75 -16.47
N PHE A 68 4.52 7.30 -16.02
CA PHE A 68 4.11 7.35 -14.61
C PHE A 68 3.79 5.94 -14.16
N ARG A 69 4.61 5.39 -13.28
CA ARG A 69 4.36 4.10 -12.65
C ARG A 69 3.69 4.32 -11.30
N ILE A 70 2.47 3.83 -11.15
CA ILE A 70 1.72 3.85 -9.88
C ILE A 70 1.58 2.41 -9.42
N PHE A 71 2.23 2.08 -8.32
CA PHE A 71 2.24 0.73 -7.77
C PHE A 71 1.44 0.70 -6.46
N GLU A 72 0.27 0.06 -6.50
CA GLU A 72 -0.57 -0.12 -5.31
C GLU A 72 -0.20 -1.42 -4.60
N SER A 73 0.08 -1.33 -3.29
CA SER A 73 0.51 -2.48 -2.52
C SER A 73 0.37 -2.31 -1.00
N THR A 74 0.86 -3.27 -0.25
CA THR A 74 0.88 -3.24 1.22
C THR A 74 1.96 -2.31 1.75
N THR A 75 1.80 -1.79 2.98
CA THR A 75 2.78 -0.90 3.62
C THR A 75 4.21 -1.45 3.56
N VAL A 76 4.39 -2.75 3.82
CA VAL A 76 5.72 -3.37 3.81
C VAL A 76 6.32 -3.36 2.41
N GLN A 77 5.54 -3.72 1.41
CA GLN A 77 5.99 -3.73 0.01
C GLN A 77 6.30 -2.32 -0.50
N ILE A 78 5.52 -1.31 -0.10
CA ILE A 78 5.78 0.10 -0.42
C ILE A 78 7.15 0.53 0.11
N LEU A 79 7.45 0.23 1.37
CA LEU A 79 8.75 0.54 1.96
C LEU A 79 9.90 -0.18 1.24
N ASP A 80 9.69 -1.44 0.86
CA ASP A 80 10.68 -2.22 0.12
C ASP A 80 10.88 -1.70 -1.31
N GLU A 81 9.81 -1.28 -2.01
CA GLU A 81 9.87 -0.65 -3.33
C GLU A 81 10.74 0.61 -3.33
N VAL A 82 10.56 1.48 -2.33
CA VAL A 82 11.37 2.69 -2.20
C VAL A 82 12.81 2.37 -1.80
N ALA A 83 13.00 1.48 -0.84
CA ALA A 83 14.34 1.10 -0.37
C ALA A 83 15.18 0.42 -1.45
N GLN A 84 14.54 -0.23 -2.41
CA GLN A 84 15.18 -0.87 -3.56
C GLN A 84 15.32 0.07 -4.77
N GLY A 85 14.85 1.31 -4.68
CA GLY A 85 14.88 2.27 -5.78
C GLY A 85 13.95 1.93 -6.95
N HIS A 86 12.96 1.05 -6.75
CA HIS A 86 11.93 0.73 -7.74
C HIS A 86 10.85 1.81 -7.81
N SER A 87 10.62 2.50 -6.70
CA SER A 87 9.75 3.67 -6.63
C SER A 87 10.50 4.82 -5.99
N GLU A 88 10.34 6.03 -6.52
CA GLU A 88 10.98 7.24 -6.01
C GLU A 88 10.34 7.71 -4.72
N ILE A 89 9.03 7.51 -4.60
CA ILE A 89 8.23 7.91 -3.45
C ILE A 89 7.34 6.76 -3.00
N GLY A 90 7.27 6.58 -1.67
CA GLY A 90 6.30 5.71 -1.03
C GLY A 90 5.31 6.53 -0.21
N ILE A 91 4.01 6.31 -0.38
CA ILE A 91 2.97 6.95 0.42
C ILE A 91 2.36 5.91 1.34
N ILE A 92 2.45 6.16 2.64
CA ILE A 92 1.96 5.28 3.70
C ILE A 92 1.15 6.07 4.72
N TYR A 93 0.32 5.37 5.47
CA TYR A 93 -0.43 5.96 6.56
C TYR A 93 0.16 5.57 7.92
N LEU A 94 0.29 6.57 8.79
CA LEU A 94 0.73 6.39 10.17
C LEU A 94 -0.39 6.72 11.16
N ASN A 95 -0.57 5.86 12.14
CA ASN A 95 -1.44 6.07 13.27
C ASN A 95 -0.76 5.63 14.58
N ASN A 96 -1.42 5.83 15.71
CA ASN A 96 -0.87 5.49 17.03
C ASN A 96 -0.55 4.00 17.22
N GLN A 97 -1.16 3.10 16.44
CA GLN A 97 -0.96 1.65 16.55
C GLN A 97 0.19 1.16 15.68
N ASN A 98 0.30 1.66 14.44
CA ASN A 98 1.25 1.17 13.45
C ASN A 98 2.56 1.99 13.39
N GLN A 99 2.53 3.26 13.84
CA GLN A 99 3.65 4.19 13.71
C GLN A 99 4.97 3.62 14.24
N LYS A 100 4.96 3.02 15.42
CA LYS A 100 6.19 2.50 16.04
C LYS A 100 6.86 1.42 15.19
N GLY A 101 6.07 0.47 14.68
CA GLY A 101 6.60 -0.61 13.85
C GLY A 101 7.08 -0.13 12.49
N ILE A 102 6.31 0.76 11.86
CA ILE A 102 6.66 1.34 10.57
C ILE A 102 7.95 2.17 10.67
N MET A 103 8.06 3.06 11.67
CA MET A 103 9.24 3.91 11.83
C MET A 103 10.52 3.10 12.12
N GLN A 104 10.44 2.00 12.86
CA GLN A 104 11.58 1.09 13.03
C GLN A 104 12.03 0.46 11.71
N ARG A 105 11.09 0.12 10.84
CA ARG A 105 11.42 -0.41 9.52
C ARG A 105 12.00 0.65 8.60
N VAL A 106 11.44 1.85 8.60
CA VAL A 106 11.93 3.02 7.86
C VAL A 106 13.39 3.30 8.22
N GLU A 107 13.72 3.38 9.51
CA GLU A 107 15.08 3.59 10.01
C GLU A 107 16.02 2.46 9.55
N LYS A 108 15.60 1.20 9.67
CA LYS A 108 16.38 0.03 9.23
C LYS A 108 16.66 0.05 7.73
N LEU A 109 15.74 0.56 6.92
CA LEU A 109 15.87 0.66 5.47
C LEU A 109 16.61 1.94 5.03
N GLY A 110 16.94 2.85 5.96
CA GLY A 110 17.61 4.11 5.65
C GLY A 110 16.72 5.12 4.89
N LEU A 111 15.40 5.01 5.03
CA LEU A 111 14.44 5.88 4.38
C LEU A 111 14.16 7.14 5.22
N GLU A 112 13.80 8.23 4.54
CA GLU A 112 13.32 9.46 5.16
C GLU A 112 11.79 9.52 5.08
N VAL A 113 11.15 10.07 6.12
CA VAL A 113 9.70 10.29 6.16
C VAL A 113 9.39 11.77 6.22
N ILE A 114 8.50 12.21 5.32
CA ILE A 114 7.97 13.57 5.28
C ILE A 114 6.47 13.47 5.56
N GLU A 115 6.00 14.16 6.59
CA GLU A 115 4.58 14.26 6.88
C GLU A 115 3.88 15.10 5.79
N LEU A 116 2.82 14.54 5.20
CA LEU A 116 2.06 15.22 4.15
C LEU A 116 0.87 15.98 4.73
N ILE A 117 -0.17 15.24 5.10
CA ILE A 117 -1.44 15.79 5.60
C ILE A 117 -2.03 14.88 6.70
N PRO A 118 -2.63 15.45 7.74
CA PRO A 118 -3.52 14.69 8.60
C PRO A 118 -4.85 14.44 7.90
N PHE A 119 -5.45 13.27 8.11
CA PHE A 119 -6.80 13.00 7.62
C PHE A 119 -7.61 12.17 8.62
N HIS A 120 -8.92 12.19 8.44
CA HIS A 120 -9.85 11.40 9.24
C HIS A 120 -10.34 10.19 8.43
N THR A 121 -10.51 9.08 9.12
CA THR A 121 -11.11 7.89 8.54
C THR A 121 -12.59 8.15 8.24
N HIS A 122 -13.05 7.73 7.07
CA HIS A 122 -14.44 7.81 6.65
C HIS A 122 -14.99 6.41 6.39
N ILE A 123 -16.29 6.28 6.61
CA ILE A 123 -17.02 5.06 6.26
C ILE A 123 -17.62 5.25 4.87
N TYR A 124 -17.34 4.31 3.97
CA TYR A 124 -17.99 4.25 2.67
C TYR A 124 -19.30 3.48 2.80
N LEU A 125 -20.36 4.07 2.29
CA LEU A 125 -21.70 3.49 2.24
C LEU A 125 -22.20 3.53 0.79
N ARG A 126 -22.95 2.51 0.39
CA ARG A 126 -23.63 2.58 -0.90
C ARG A 126 -24.66 3.70 -0.92
N GLU A 127 -24.97 4.20 -2.11
CA GLU A 127 -26.03 5.20 -2.30
C GLU A 127 -27.37 4.67 -1.76
N GLY A 128 -28.07 5.51 -1.01
CA GLY A 128 -29.35 5.16 -0.39
C GLY A 128 -29.25 4.25 0.86
N HIS A 129 -28.06 4.02 1.40
CA HIS A 129 -27.94 3.31 2.67
C HIS A 129 -28.57 4.13 3.81
N PRO A 130 -29.37 3.53 4.73
CA PRO A 130 -30.04 4.27 5.80
C PRO A 130 -29.11 5.11 6.69
N LEU A 131 -27.89 4.65 6.90
CA LEU A 131 -26.89 5.37 7.69
C LEU A 131 -26.34 6.62 6.98
N ALA A 132 -26.50 6.75 5.67
CA ALA A 132 -26.05 7.94 4.94
C ALA A 132 -26.86 9.21 5.29
N GLU A 133 -28.03 9.06 5.89
CA GLU A 133 -28.86 10.18 6.34
C GLU A 133 -28.50 10.68 7.75
N LYS A 134 -27.64 9.97 8.47
CA LYS A 134 -27.18 10.39 9.79
C LYS A 134 -26.10 11.46 9.70
N GLU A 135 -26.22 12.49 10.54
CA GLU A 135 -25.19 13.55 10.65
C GLU A 135 -23.89 13.03 11.25
N GLU A 136 -23.96 12.08 12.18
CA GLU A 136 -22.83 11.43 12.85
C GLU A 136 -23.06 9.94 12.95
N LEU A 137 -22.01 9.15 12.76
CA LEU A 137 -22.00 7.72 12.96
C LEU A 137 -21.23 7.37 14.23
N VAL A 138 -21.77 6.46 15.02
CA VAL A 138 -21.09 5.85 16.16
C VAL A 138 -20.81 4.37 15.87
N MET A 139 -19.89 3.77 16.62
CA MET A 139 -19.49 2.38 16.38
C MET A 139 -20.65 1.38 16.49
N GLU A 140 -21.61 1.67 17.36
CA GLU A 140 -22.82 0.87 17.55
C GLU A 140 -23.72 0.84 16.30
N ASP A 141 -23.67 1.87 15.47
CA ASP A 141 -24.42 1.91 14.20
C ASP A 141 -23.87 0.92 13.17
N LEU A 142 -22.61 0.53 13.31
CA LEU A 142 -21.92 -0.39 12.43
C LEU A 142 -22.01 -1.85 12.91
N ALA A 143 -22.50 -2.06 14.14
CA ALA A 143 -22.69 -3.39 14.66
C ALA A 143 -23.69 -4.20 13.81
N ASP A 144 -23.43 -5.48 13.67
CA ASP A 144 -24.28 -6.42 12.90
C ASP A 144 -24.39 -6.14 11.40
N LEU A 145 -23.67 -5.12 10.88
CA LEU A 145 -23.59 -4.88 9.43
C LEU A 145 -22.50 -5.73 8.77
N PRO A 146 -22.69 -6.14 7.51
CA PRO A 146 -21.60 -6.69 6.73
C PRO A 146 -20.56 -5.59 6.44
N THR A 147 -19.28 -5.92 6.60
CA THR A 147 -18.17 -4.99 6.43
C THR A 147 -17.21 -5.50 5.38
N VAL A 148 -16.75 -4.60 4.51
CA VAL A 148 -15.68 -4.88 3.56
C VAL A 148 -14.49 -3.96 3.85
N ARG A 149 -13.28 -4.52 3.84
CA ARG A 149 -12.05 -3.78 4.10
C ARG A 149 -10.87 -4.30 3.29
N PHE A 150 -9.88 -3.44 3.09
CA PHE A 150 -8.58 -3.87 2.60
C PHE A 150 -7.83 -4.67 3.66
N THR A 151 -7.08 -5.67 3.22
CA THR A 151 -6.27 -6.50 4.10
C THR A 151 -4.82 -6.56 3.63
N GLN A 152 -3.92 -6.73 4.58
CA GLN A 152 -2.53 -7.14 4.29
C GLN A 152 -2.54 -8.66 4.06
N GLU A 153 -1.85 -9.13 3.03
CA GLU A 153 -1.92 -10.55 2.61
C GLU A 153 -1.37 -11.54 3.64
N LYS A 154 -0.55 -11.08 4.60
CA LYS A 154 0.11 -11.92 5.59
C LYS A 154 -0.18 -11.44 7.01
N ASP A 155 -0.50 -12.38 7.90
CA ASP A 155 -0.78 -12.11 9.32
C ASP A 155 0.40 -11.42 10.03
N GLU A 156 1.63 -11.72 9.66
CA GLU A 156 2.84 -11.08 10.20
C GLU A 156 2.91 -9.57 9.94
N TYR A 157 2.11 -9.06 9.00
CA TYR A 157 2.04 -7.66 8.62
C TYR A 157 0.85 -6.91 9.25
N LEU A 158 0.09 -7.53 10.12
CA LEU A 158 -1.03 -6.89 10.81
C LEU A 158 -0.64 -5.62 11.59
N TYR A 159 0.58 -5.59 12.12
CA TYR A 159 1.13 -4.39 12.77
C TYR A 159 1.31 -3.18 11.85
N TYR A 160 1.32 -3.41 10.55
CA TYR A 160 1.44 -2.38 9.54
C TYR A 160 0.11 -2.03 8.90
N SER A 161 -0.98 -2.69 9.34
CA SER A 161 -2.29 -2.49 8.73
C SER A 161 -2.88 -1.13 9.11
N GLU A 162 -3.67 -0.59 8.20
CA GLU A 162 -4.38 0.67 8.36
C GLU A 162 -5.78 0.48 8.97
N ASN A 163 -6.01 -0.58 9.70
CA ASN A 163 -7.31 -0.84 10.33
C ASN A 163 -7.57 0.13 11.48
N PHE A 164 -8.52 1.03 11.31
CA PHE A 164 -8.88 2.08 12.26
C PHE A 164 -10.14 1.80 13.05
N VAL A 165 -10.96 0.90 12.53
CA VAL A 165 -12.29 0.61 13.05
C VAL A 165 -12.29 -0.81 13.59
N ASP A 166 -12.75 -0.98 14.83
CA ASP A 166 -13.00 -2.30 15.38
C ASP A 166 -14.24 -2.90 14.69
N THR A 167 -14.01 -3.88 13.84
CA THR A 167 -15.04 -4.57 13.08
C THR A 167 -15.40 -5.93 13.66
N SER A 168 -15.03 -6.21 14.91
CA SER A 168 -15.31 -7.50 15.59
C SER A 168 -16.81 -7.81 15.74
N ALA A 169 -17.65 -6.77 15.75
CA ALA A 169 -19.11 -6.89 15.82
C ALA A 169 -19.81 -7.01 14.45
N SER A 170 -19.07 -7.05 13.34
CA SER A 170 -19.67 -7.18 12.01
C SER A 170 -20.33 -8.55 11.82
N SER A 171 -21.50 -8.57 11.18
CA SER A 171 -22.22 -9.82 10.86
C SER A 171 -21.47 -10.70 9.86
N GLN A 172 -20.78 -10.06 8.90
CA GLN A 172 -19.92 -10.69 7.92
C GLN A 172 -18.72 -9.79 7.63
N MET A 173 -17.55 -10.39 7.40
CA MET A 173 -16.32 -9.66 7.08
C MET A 173 -15.79 -10.10 5.72
N PHE A 174 -15.68 -9.14 4.79
CA PHE A 174 -15.04 -9.33 3.50
C PHE A 174 -13.65 -8.68 3.53
N ASN A 175 -12.61 -9.49 3.41
CA ASN A 175 -11.23 -9.00 3.30
C ASN A 175 -10.83 -9.02 1.82
N VAL A 176 -10.47 -7.88 1.27
CA VAL A 176 -10.15 -7.72 -0.16
C VAL A 176 -8.79 -7.03 -0.32
N THR A 177 -8.18 -7.22 -1.48
CA THR A 177 -6.87 -6.67 -1.81
C THR A 177 -6.93 -5.64 -2.93
N ASP A 178 -8.10 -5.47 -3.56
CA ASP A 178 -8.29 -4.52 -4.66
C ASP A 178 -9.60 -3.73 -4.53
N ARG A 179 -9.59 -2.53 -5.12
CA ARG A 179 -10.69 -1.58 -5.05
C ARG A 179 -11.91 -2.00 -5.89
N ALA A 180 -11.71 -2.67 -7.00
CA ALA A 180 -12.83 -3.08 -7.86
C ALA A 180 -13.69 -4.13 -7.16
N THR A 181 -13.06 -5.09 -6.50
CA THR A 181 -13.75 -6.09 -5.67
C THR A 181 -14.44 -5.43 -4.46
N LEU A 182 -13.76 -4.48 -3.78
CA LEU A 182 -14.35 -3.74 -2.67
C LEU A 182 -15.63 -3.03 -3.10
N ASN A 183 -15.56 -2.23 -4.16
CA ASN A 183 -16.71 -1.50 -4.68
C ASN A 183 -17.82 -2.45 -5.14
N GLY A 184 -17.48 -3.54 -5.83
CA GLY A 184 -18.43 -4.53 -6.28
C GLY A 184 -19.19 -5.23 -5.14
N ILE A 185 -18.57 -5.43 -3.97
CA ILE A 185 -19.23 -5.95 -2.77
C ILE A 185 -20.10 -4.85 -2.15
N LEU A 186 -19.54 -3.64 -1.95
CA LEU A 186 -20.22 -2.51 -1.31
C LEU A 186 -21.51 -2.13 -2.01
N GLU A 187 -21.57 -2.17 -3.34
CA GLU A 187 -22.77 -1.88 -4.12
C GLU A 187 -23.90 -2.92 -3.92
N ARG A 188 -23.58 -4.14 -3.46
CA ARG A 188 -24.50 -5.27 -3.36
C ARG A 188 -24.91 -5.62 -1.94
N THR A 189 -24.21 -5.11 -0.95
CA THR A 189 -24.49 -5.30 0.47
C THR A 189 -25.06 -4.04 1.11
#